data_860ab67c65184c84b934c0ff9d621bf1
#
_entry.id   860ab67c65184c84b934c0ff9d621bf1
#
_cell.length_a   1.000
_cell.length_b   1.000
_cell.length_c   1.000
_cell.angle_alpha   90.00
_cell.angle_beta   90.00
_cell.angle_gamma   90.00
#
_symmetry.space_group_name_H-M   'P 1'
#
loop_
_entity.id
_entity.type
_entity.pdbx_description
1 polymer ?
#
loop_
_entity_poly.entity_id
_entity_poly.type
_entity_poly.pdbx_seq_one_letter_code
_entity_poly.pdbx_strand_id
1 'polypeptide(L)'
;MQTFQDLILRLSAFWAAEGCVLQQPYDLEMGAGTMAPDTFLRVLGPEPWRVAYVQPSRRPADARYGDNPFRLGKHYQMQVILKPSPPDVQRLYVRSLEAMGIDLAVHDLRFEEDNWEAPTLGAWGVGWQVMLDGMEITQFTYFQQAGGLELDPISVEITYGLERITMFLALSKNVYDVDWVDGVSYGDVRHRDEVESSRYYFEIADVAFLQQQLDGYEREAARCLEAGAVLPAYECALKCSHLFNVLDARGAISVTERVGVIKRVRDLAVACARAWVESGEGESDEAEEGAGTAASGKGAAKRSAKRSAKEVDETGAKEQVAVGAGEADDGER
;
A
#
# COMPACT_ATOMS: atom_id res chain seq x y z
N MET A 1 16.89 -1.24 22.67
CA MET A 1 16.44 -0.07 21.88
C MET A 1 15.45 -0.60 20.86
N GLN A 2 14.41 0.12 20.52
CA GLN A 2 13.42 -0.36 19.56
C GLN A 2 13.93 -0.10 18.15
N THR A 3 13.97 -1.15 17.31
CA THR A 3 14.47 -1.07 15.94
C THR A 3 13.34 -0.77 14.96
N PHE A 4 13.68 -0.39 13.72
CA PHE A 4 12.71 -0.18 12.64
C PHE A 4 11.89 -1.45 12.36
N GLN A 5 12.54 -2.61 12.40
CA GLN A 5 11.88 -3.91 12.23
C GLN A 5 10.92 -4.23 13.38
N ASP A 6 11.31 -3.95 14.64
CA ASP A 6 10.44 -4.15 15.80
C ASP A 6 9.16 -3.31 15.71
N LEU A 7 9.28 -2.06 15.24
CA LEU A 7 8.13 -1.18 15.03
C LEU A 7 7.13 -1.79 14.06
N ILE A 8 7.60 -2.26 12.90
CA ILE A 8 6.77 -2.91 11.90
C ILE A 8 6.06 -4.14 12.47
N LEU A 9 6.79 -4.99 13.18
CA LEU A 9 6.23 -6.22 13.76
C LEU A 9 5.16 -5.92 14.82
N ARG A 10 5.39 -4.94 15.69
CA ARG A 10 4.43 -4.54 16.74
C ARG A 10 3.16 -3.95 16.14
N LEU A 11 3.27 -3.01 15.17
CA LEU A 11 2.11 -2.44 14.49
C LEU A 11 1.32 -3.51 13.73
N SER A 12 2.02 -4.40 13.02
CA SER A 12 1.37 -5.49 12.29
C SER A 12 0.62 -6.42 13.25
N ALA A 13 1.23 -6.81 14.37
CA ALA A 13 0.59 -7.64 15.40
C ALA A 13 -0.64 -6.95 16.02
N PHE A 14 -0.52 -5.64 16.32
CA PHE A 14 -1.63 -4.85 16.85
C PHE A 14 -2.82 -4.84 15.90
N TRP A 15 -2.60 -4.46 14.63
CA TRP A 15 -3.69 -4.36 13.66
C TRP A 15 -4.28 -5.71 13.26
N ALA A 16 -3.48 -6.79 13.28
CA ALA A 16 -3.99 -8.16 13.12
C ALA A 16 -4.94 -8.54 14.28
N ALA A 17 -4.57 -8.19 15.53
CA ALA A 17 -5.42 -8.44 16.71
C ALA A 17 -6.72 -7.62 16.67
N GLU A 18 -6.71 -6.44 16.03
CA GLU A 18 -7.90 -5.60 15.81
C GLU A 18 -8.72 -6.05 14.58
N GLY A 19 -8.41 -7.20 13.99
CA GLY A 19 -9.17 -7.83 12.91
C GLY A 19 -8.87 -7.31 11.51
N CYS A 20 -7.73 -6.66 11.30
CA CYS A 20 -7.28 -6.28 9.97
C CYS A 20 -6.65 -7.48 9.24
N VAL A 21 -6.94 -7.62 7.96
CA VAL A 21 -6.16 -8.45 7.04
C VAL A 21 -4.77 -7.85 6.93
N LEU A 22 -3.72 -8.63 7.17
CA LEU A 22 -2.34 -8.19 6.91
C LEU A 22 -1.99 -8.50 5.45
N GLN A 23 -1.95 -7.46 4.62
CA GLN A 23 -1.51 -7.58 3.25
C GLN A 23 0.01 -7.39 3.13
N GLN A 24 0.56 -7.93 2.05
CA GLN A 24 1.93 -7.64 1.64
C GLN A 24 1.98 -6.31 0.89
N PRO A 25 3.15 -5.64 0.83
CA PRO A 25 3.30 -4.44 0.01
C PRO A 25 2.88 -4.72 -1.44
N TYR A 26 2.14 -3.79 -2.04
CA TYR A 26 1.85 -3.90 -3.47
C TYR A 26 3.13 -3.71 -4.29
N ASP A 27 3.36 -4.56 -5.28
CA ASP A 27 4.65 -4.71 -5.99
C ASP A 27 4.84 -3.71 -7.16
N LEU A 28 4.15 -2.58 -7.10
CA LEU A 28 4.35 -1.46 -8.04
C LEU A 28 4.78 -0.19 -7.32
N GLU A 29 5.47 0.68 -8.07
CA GLU A 29 5.84 2.00 -7.59
C GLU A 29 4.62 2.88 -7.42
N MET A 30 4.50 3.49 -6.25
CA MET A 30 3.42 4.45 -5.94
C MET A 30 3.88 5.52 -4.96
N GLY A 31 3.22 6.67 -4.98
CA GLY A 31 3.58 7.83 -4.16
C GLY A 31 3.08 7.78 -2.72
N ALA A 32 2.12 6.91 -2.44
CA ALA A 32 1.53 6.72 -1.10
C ALA A 32 0.83 5.36 -1.01
N GLY A 33 0.70 4.83 0.21
CA GLY A 33 -0.06 3.62 0.50
C GLY A 33 -1.52 3.70 0.06
N THR A 34 -2.12 4.88 0.11
CA THR A 34 -3.47 5.18 -0.39
C THR A 34 -3.70 4.73 -1.83
N MET A 35 -2.65 4.72 -2.65
CA MET A 35 -2.75 4.35 -4.07
C MET A 35 -2.83 2.84 -4.29
N ALA A 36 -2.50 2.00 -3.30
CA ALA A 36 -2.59 0.56 -3.46
C ALA A 36 -4.05 0.13 -3.72
N PRO A 37 -4.29 -0.88 -4.58
CA PRO A 37 -5.63 -1.40 -4.85
C PRO A 37 -6.38 -1.81 -3.58
N ASP A 38 -5.67 -2.35 -2.57
CA ASP A 38 -6.22 -2.74 -1.27
C ASP A 38 -6.78 -1.56 -0.46
N THR A 39 -6.40 -0.33 -0.79
CA THR A 39 -7.02 0.90 -0.28
C THR A 39 -7.94 1.49 -1.32
N PHE A 40 -7.41 1.99 -2.45
CA PHE A 40 -8.14 2.84 -3.38
C PHE A 40 -9.41 2.19 -3.94
N LEU A 41 -9.34 0.93 -4.36
CA LEU A 41 -10.50 0.21 -4.90
C LEU A 41 -11.42 -0.32 -3.79
N ARG A 42 -10.84 -0.73 -2.64
CA ARG A 42 -11.59 -1.36 -1.56
C ARG A 42 -12.35 -0.36 -0.66
N VAL A 43 -12.03 0.94 -0.71
CA VAL A 43 -12.86 1.95 -0.04
C VAL A 43 -14.15 2.25 -0.81
N LEU A 44 -14.21 1.89 -2.10
CA LEU A 44 -15.39 2.02 -2.96
C LEU A 44 -16.46 0.97 -2.62
N GLY A 45 -17.72 1.29 -2.94
CA GLY A 45 -18.85 0.40 -2.73
C GLY A 45 -19.21 0.21 -1.23
N PRO A 46 -20.21 -0.62 -0.92
CA PRO A 46 -20.75 -0.79 0.44
C PRO A 46 -19.97 -1.80 1.29
N GLU A 47 -19.16 -2.69 0.69
CA GLU A 47 -18.57 -3.84 1.35
C GLU A 47 -17.62 -3.44 2.49
N PRO A 48 -17.76 -4.00 3.70
CA PRO A 48 -16.84 -3.75 4.80
C PRO A 48 -15.41 -4.18 4.46
N TRP A 49 -14.42 -3.39 4.89
CA TRP A 49 -13.01 -3.72 4.66
C TRP A 49 -12.11 -3.27 5.80
N ARG A 50 -11.20 -4.13 6.23
CA ARG A 50 -10.19 -3.83 7.25
C ARG A 50 -8.87 -4.42 6.81
N VAL A 51 -7.88 -3.57 6.59
CA VAL A 51 -6.56 -3.98 6.09
C VAL A 51 -5.46 -3.17 6.73
N ALA A 52 -4.30 -3.79 6.91
CA ALA A 52 -3.07 -3.11 7.30
C ALA A 52 -1.89 -3.69 6.50
N TYR A 53 -1.00 -2.83 6.02
CA TYR A 53 0.20 -3.23 5.27
C TYR A 53 1.27 -2.13 5.31
N VAL A 54 2.51 -2.55 5.15
CA VAL A 54 3.63 -1.61 4.97
C VAL A 54 3.82 -1.37 3.49
N GLN A 55 3.68 -0.12 3.04
CA GLN A 55 3.88 0.22 1.63
C GLN A 55 5.11 1.12 1.46
N PRO A 56 6.11 0.67 0.66
CA PRO A 56 7.15 1.56 0.18
C PRO A 56 6.53 2.65 -0.69
N SER A 57 6.71 3.92 -0.29
CA SER A 57 6.18 5.08 -1.01
C SER A 57 7.29 5.83 -1.68
N ARG A 58 7.16 6.11 -2.98
CA ARG A 58 8.17 6.79 -3.78
C ARG A 58 7.71 8.18 -4.16
N ARG A 59 8.50 9.19 -3.74
CA ARG A 59 8.29 10.60 -4.03
C ARG A 59 9.57 11.17 -4.67
N PRO A 60 9.75 11.02 -5.99
CA PRO A 60 10.99 11.44 -6.69
C PRO A 60 11.40 12.88 -6.39
N ALA A 61 10.46 13.83 -6.31
CA ALA A 61 10.75 15.23 -6.00
C ALA A 61 11.28 15.47 -4.57
N ASP A 62 11.10 14.52 -3.65
CA ASP A 62 11.59 14.58 -2.27
C ASP A 62 12.98 13.96 -2.09
N ALA A 63 13.54 13.32 -3.10
CA ALA A 63 14.88 12.76 -3.07
C ALA A 63 15.96 13.81 -2.77
N ARG A 64 17.00 13.44 -2.01
CA ARG A 64 18.02 14.38 -1.50
C ARG A 64 19.43 13.77 -1.46
N TYR A 65 19.73 12.78 -2.31
CA TYR A 65 21.06 12.15 -2.42
C TYR A 65 21.59 11.53 -1.13
N GLY A 66 20.72 11.28 -0.14
CA GLY A 66 21.14 10.82 1.18
C GLY A 66 21.69 11.90 2.11
N ASP A 67 21.69 13.16 1.67
CA ASP A 67 22.26 14.30 2.43
C ASP A 67 21.28 14.88 3.47
N ASN A 68 19.99 14.55 3.37
CA ASN A 68 18.97 15.07 4.28
C ASN A 68 18.55 14.01 5.31
N PRO A 69 18.58 14.32 6.62
CA PRO A 69 18.28 13.35 7.67
C PRO A 69 16.79 13.00 7.83
N PHE A 70 15.89 13.77 7.20
CA PHE A 70 14.43 13.64 7.39
C PHE A 70 13.65 13.42 6.10
N ARG A 71 14.19 13.85 4.95
CA ARG A 71 13.49 13.82 3.66
C ARG A 71 14.11 12.78 2.75
N LEU A 72 13.30 11.85 2.29
CA LEU A 72 13.67 10.69 1.48
C LEU A 72 12.80 10.63 0.22
N GLY A 73 13.40 10.26 -0.90
CA GLY A 73 12.67 9.93 -2.14
C GLY A 73 11.88 8.62 -2.04
N LYS A 74 12.24 7.75 -1.11
CA LYS A 74 11.54 6.51 -0.79
C LYS A 74 11.49 6.29 0.71
N HIS A 75 10.30 6.14 1.25
CA HIS A 75 10.05 5.90 2.67
C HIS A 75 8.97 4.84 2.84
N TYR A 76 8.77 4.37 4.07
CA TYR A 76 7.78 3.35 4.38
C TYR A 76 6.59 3.93 5.15
N GLN A 77 5.41 3.58 4.72
CA GLN A 77 4.17 3.90 5.41
C GLN A 77 3.51 2.60 5.89
N MET A 78 3.09 2.54 7.16
CA MET A 78 2.09 1.57 7.56
C MET A 78 0.74 2.16 7.23
N GLN A 79 0.05 1.53 6.29
CA GLN A 79 -1.27 1.90 5.81
C GLN A 79 -2.33 1.06 6.50
N VAL A 80 -3.34 1.70 7.07
CA VAL A 80 -4.48 1.02 7.69
C VAL A 80 -5.77 1.61 7.18
N ILE A 81 -6.69 0.74 6.76
CA ILE A 81 -8.05 1.12 6.34
C ILE A 81 -9.06 0.38 7.20
N LEU A 82 -10.00 1.13 7.76
CA LEU A 82 -11.16 0.60 8.48
C LEU A 82 -12.45 1.12 7.83
N LYS A 83 -13.22 0.24 7.23
CA LYS A 83 -14.49 0.52 6.57
C LYS A 83 -15.57 -0.43 7.08
N PRO A 84 -16.71 0.06 7.63
CA PRO A 84 -16.92 1.46 7.98
C PRO A 84 -15.96 1.95 9.06
N SER A 85 -15.81 3.28 9.16
CA SER A 85 -15.01 3.90 10.23
C SER A 85 -15.59 3.59 11.60
N PRO A 86 -14.82 2.99 12.56
CA PRO A 86 -15.29 2.79 13.92
C PRO A 86 -15.53 4.12 14.63
N PRO A 87 -16.55 4.24 15.51
CA PRO A 87 -16.83 5.49 16.23
C PRO A 87 -15.75 5.88 17.24
N ASP A 88 -14.94 4.92 17.70
CA ASP A 88 -13.85 5.11 18.67
C ASP A 88 -12.44 4.99 18.04
N VAL A 89 -12.34 5.21 16.74
CA VAL A 89 -11.09 5.00 15.98
C VAL A 89 -9.91 5.83 16.49
N GLN A 90 -10.12 7.04 17.00
CA GLN A 90 -9.05 7.82 17.63
C GLN A 90 -8.48 7.12 18.87
N ARG A 91 -9.33 6.52 19.71
CA ARG A 91 -8.88 5.74 20.85
C ARG A 91 -8.13 4.49 20.42
N LEU A 92 -8.60 3.84 19.37
CA LEU A 92 -7.95 2.68 18.77
C LEU A 92 -6.55 3.05 18.26
N TYR A 93 -6.41 4.19 17.58
CA TYR A 93 -5.14 4.73 17.17
C TYR A 93 -4.19 5.02 18.36
N VAL A 94 -4.68 5.67 19.40
CA VAL A 94 -3.91 5.94 20.62
C VAL A 94 -3.37 4.64 21.22
N ARG A 95 -4.18 3.58 21.33
CA ARG A 95 -3.72 2.26 21.78
C ARG A 95 -2.64 1.68 20.89
N SER A 96 -2.66 1.95 19.57
CA SER A 96 -1.61 1.50 18.67
C SER A 96 -0.26 2.18 18.95
N LEU A 97 -0.27 3.46 19.37
CA LEU A 97 0.94 4.18 19.80
C LEU A 97 1.51 3.57 21.10
N GLU A 98 0.65 3.27 22.06
CA GLU A 98 1.04 2.61 23.30
C GLU A 98 1.62 1.21 23.03
N ALA A 99 1.03 0.46 22.09
CA ALA A 99 1.54 -0.86 21.67
C ALA A 99 2.94 -0.79 21.03
N MET A 100 3.27 0.35 20.42
CA MET A 100 4.63 0.62 19.94
C MET A 100 5.62 0.99 21.06
N GLY A 101 5.14 1.22 22.27
CA GLY A 101 5.96 1.59 23.42
C GLY A 101 6.09 3.10 23.63
N ILE A 102 5.22 3.91 23.04
CA ILE A 102 5.15 5.35 23.30
C ILE A 102 4.37 5.59 24.57
N ASP A 103 5.01 6.20 25.57
CA ASP A 103 4.39 6.60 26.83
C ASP A 103 3.72 7.97 26.68
N LEU A 104 2.43 7.96 26.38
CA LEU A 104 1.65 9.20 26.17
C LEU A 104 1.44 10.02 27.45
N ALA A 105 1.84 9.53 28.64
CA ALA A 105 1.80 10.31 29.86
C ALA A 105 2.92 11.36 29.94
N VAL A 106 3.99 11.18 29.17
CA VAL A 106 5.17 12.06 29.17
C VAL A 106 5.40 12.78 27.84
N HIS A 107 4.57 12.50 26.82
CA HIS A 107 4.67 13.08 25.49
C HIS A 107 3.42 13.88 25.12
N ASP A 108 3.60 14.96 24.35
CA ASP A 108 2.52 15.80 23.85
C ASP A 108 1.99 15.24 22.53
N LEU A 109 0.79 14.63 22.58
CA LEU A 109 0.09 14.12 21.39
C LEU A 109 -1.02 15.09 20.97
N ARG A 110 -0.98 15.61 19.75
CA ARG A 110 -1.97 16.53 19.21
C ARG A 110 -2.53 16.02 17.90
N PHE A 111 -3.84 16.22 17.73
CA PHE A 111 -4.54 16.05 16.46
C PHE A 111 -4.80 17.47 15.94
N GLU A 112 -4.09 17.86 14.89
CA GLU A 112 -4.22 19.15 14.23
C GLU A 112 -4.99 18.97 12.93
N GLU A 113 -6.00 19.81 12.69
CA GLU A 113 -6.82 19.69 11.48
C GLU A 113 -5.97 19.78 10.22
N ASP A 114 -6.13 18.79 9.35
CA ASP A 114 -5.47 18.72 8.06
C ASP A 114 -6.36 17.98 7.04
N ASN A 115 -6.84 18.72 6.05
CA ASN A 115 -7.66 18.18 4.99
C ASN A 115 -6.77 17.63 3.89
N TRP A 116 -6.96 16.37 3.60
CA TRP A 116 -6.15 15.62 2.66
C TRP A 116 -6.78 15.57 1.27
N GLU A 117 -5.95 15.73 0.23
CA GLU A 117 -6.34 15.59 -1.17
C GLU A 117 -5.32 14.80 -1.99
N ALA A 118 -5.81 13.96 -2.90
CA ALA A 118 -5.01 13.29 -3.93
C ALA A 118 -5.60 13.57 -5.31
N PRO A 119 -5.16 14.65 -5.99
CA PRO A 119 -5.72 15.06 -7.27
C PRO A 119 -5.64 14.02 -8.36
N THR A 120 -4.60 13.18 -8.38
CA THR A 120 -4.41 12.07 -9.34
C THR A 120 -5.34 10.90 -9.12
N LEU A 121 -5.94 10.79 -7.92
CA LEU A 121 -6.92 9.76 -7.58
C LEU A 121 -8.36 10.27 -7.62
N GLY A 122 -8.56 11.59 -7.79
CA GLY A 122 -9.88 12.18 -7.59
C GLY A 122 -10.44 11.88 -6.20
N ALA A 123 -9.57 11.95 -5.18
CA ALA A 123 -9.88 11.59 -3.80
C ALA A 123 -9.59 12.76 -2.86
N TRP A 124 -10.41 12.89 -1.81
CA TRP A 124 -10.21 13.83 -0.73
C TRP A 124 -10.88 13.33 0.56
N GLY A 125 -10.44 13.89 1.69
CA GLY A 125 -11.01 13.58 2.99
C GLY A 125 -10.71 14.67 4.02
N VAL A 126 -11.45 14.61 5.12
CA VAL A 126 -11.23 15.46 6.30
C VAL A 126 -10.47 14.67 7.37
N GLY A 127 -9.62 15.33 8.14
CA GLY A 127 -8.88 14.60 9.16
C GLY A 127 -7.84 15.44 9.87
N TRP A 128 -6.79 14.79 10.30
CA TRP A 128 -5.73 15.38 11.10
C TRP A 128 -4.34 14.89 10.69
N GLN A 129 -3.37 15.79 10.76
CA GLN A 129 -2.00 15.39 11.03
C GLN A 129 -1.85 15.11 12.54
N VAL A 130 -1.25 14.00 12.90
CA VAL A 130 -0.99 13.67 14.30
C VAL A 130 0.43 14.01 14.66
N MET A 131 0.56 14.96 15.59
CA MET A 131 1.84 15.48 16.05
C MET A 131 2.24 14.82 17.38
N LEU A 132 3.46 14.33 17.47
CA LEU A 132 4.06 13.84 18.72
C LEU A 132 5.27 14.71 19.04
N ASP A 133 5.22 15.43 20.15
CA ASP A 133 6.23 16.43 20.55
C ASP A 133 6.60 17.41 19.42
N GLY A 134 5.61 17.78 18.61
CA GLY A 134 5.80 18.69 17.45
C GLY A 134 6.32 18.03 16.18
N MET A 135 6.49 16.72 16.13
CA MET A 135 6.81 15.95 14.92
C MET A 135 5.54 15.28 14.38
N GLU A 136 5.18 15.54 13.14
CA GLU A 136 4.12 14.79 12.44
C GLU A 136 4.55 13.34 12.26
N ILE A 137 3.78 12.41 12.84
CA ILE A 137 4.06 10.97 12.81
C ILE A 137 3.02 10.18 12.00
N THR A 138 1.82 10.73 11.82
CA THR A 138 0.70 10.03 11.18
C THR A 138 -0.23 11.01 10.49
N GLN A 139 -0.70 10.64 9.30
CA GLN A 139 -1.85 11.24 8.64
C GLN A 139 -3.08 10.39 8.94
N PHE A 140 -4.16 11.03 9.37
CA PHE A 140 -5.41 10.38 9.76
C PHE A 140 -6.56 11.00 8.97
N THR A 141 -7.20 10.24 8.09
CA THR A 141 -8.14 10.78 7.10
C THR A 141 -9.45 9.99 7.07
N TYR A 142 -10.58 10.68 7.20
CA TYR A 142 -11.89 10.15 6.85
C TYR A 142 -12.16 10.46 5.40
N PHE A 143 -12.15 9.46 4.55
CA PHE A 143 -12.40 9.62 3.13
C PHE A 143 -13.84 10.05 2.86
N GLN A 144 -13.99 11.13 2.10
CA GLN A 144 -15.28 11.61 1.62
C GLN A 144 -15.50 11.17 0.17
N GLN A 145 -14.43 11.13 -0.62
CA GLN A 145 -14.48 10.81 -2.04
C GLN A 145 -13.23 10.03 -2.45
N ALA A 146 -13.39 9.06 -3.34
CA ALA A 146 -12.31 8.37 -4.04
C ALA A 146 -12.74 8.03 -5.47
N GLY A 147 -11.85 8.20 -6.45
CA GLY A 147 -12.19 7.98 -7.85
C GLY A 147 -13.33 8.88 -8.37
N GLY A 148 -13.50 10.06 -7.78
CA GLY A 148 -14.60 10.96 -8.11
C GLY A 148 -15.98 10.47 -7.63
N LEU A 149 -16.05 9.41 -6.83
CA LEU A 149 -17.27 8.85 -6.24
C LEU A 149 -17.35 9.20 -4.76
N GLU A 150 -18.51 9.66 -4.30
CA GLU A 150 -18.79 9.85 -2.87
C GLU A 150 -18.79 8.48 -2.18
N LEU A 151 -18.27 8.44 -0.93
CA LEU A 151 -18.12 7.18 -0.20
C LEU A 151 -19.22 7.01 0.85
N ASP A 152 -19.93 5.89 0.78
CA ASP A 152 -20.87 5.41 1.77
C ASP A 152 -20.75 3.88 1.86
N PRO A 153 -20.33 3.32 3.03
CA PRO A 153 -19.98 4.02 4.27
C PRO A 153 -18.61 4.73 4.21
N ILE A 154 -18.46 5.77 5.03
CA ILE A 154 -17.20 6.46 5.22
C ILE A 154 -16.15 5.48 5.80
N SER A 155 -14.98 5.46 5.19
CA SER A 155 -13.80 4.76 5.70
C SER A 155 -12.83 5.72 6.38
N VAL A 156 -12.02 5.22 7.31
CA VAL A 156 -10.89 5.94 7.85
C VAL A 156 -9.59 5.29 7.40
N GLU A 157 -8.67 6.14 6.97
CA GLU A 157 -7.28 5.82 6.69
C GLU A 157 -6.39 6.31 7.82
N ILE A 158 -5.45 5.47 8.25
CA ILE A 158 -4.40 5.82 9.20
C ILE A 158 -3.07 5.48 8.54
N THR A 159 -2.28 6.51 8.24
CA THR A 159 -1.00 6.38 7.54
C THR A 159 0.14 6.76 8.47
N TYR A 160 0.82 5.78 9.05
CA TYR A 160 1.97 6.00 9.93
C TYR A 160 3.24 6.24 9.12
N GLY A 161 4.00 7.27 9.46
CA GLY A 161 5.35 7.51 8.95
C GLY A 161 6.37 6.72 9.76
N LEU A 162 6.77 5.53 9.28
CA LEU A 162 7.56 4.58 10.06
C LEU A 162 8.94 5.12 10.42
N GLU A 163 9.60 5.84 9.51
CA GLU A 163 10.90 6.45 9.74
C GLU A 163 10.83 7.48 10.88
N ARG A 164 9.84 8.37 10.83
CA ARG A 164 9.67 9.43 11.85
C ARG A 164 9.40 8.84 13.23
N ILE A 165 8.53 7.84 13.32
CA ILE A 165 8.23 7.16 14.58
C ILE A 165 9.48 6.45 15.12
N THR A 166 10.23 5.75 14.25
CA THR A 166 11.45 5.07 14.68
C THR A 166 12.52 6.06 15.15
N MET A 167 12.70 7.18 14.44
CA MET A 167 13.61 8.26 14.86
C MET A 167 13.22 8.83 16.20
N PHE A 168 11.92 9.03 16.45
CA PHE A 168 11.39 9.48 17.73
C PHE A 168 11.73 8.49 18.86
N LEU A 169 11.44 7.22 18.68
CA LEU A 169 11.69 6.17 19.65
C LEU A 169 13.19 5.92 19.91
N ALA A 170 14.02 6.08 18.88
CA ALA A 170 15.47 5.96 18.99
C ALA A 170 16.16 7.25 19.46
N LEU A 171 15.42 8.34 19.66
CA LEU A 171 15.96 9.68 19.95
C LEU A 171 17.03 10.11 18.91
N SER A 172 16.89 9.66 17.68
CA SER A 172 17.81 9.97 16.58
C SER A 172 17.38 11.23 15.84
N LYS A 173 18.38 12.02 15.39
CA LYS A 173 18.19 13.20 14.55
C LYS A 173 18.42 12.92 13.08
N ASN A 174 18.79 11.69 12.74
CA ASN A 174 19.09 11.27 11.38
C ASN A 174 18.53 9.88 11.15
N VAL A 175 17.72 9.71 10.11
CA VAL A 175 17.09 8.43 9.78
C VAL A 175 18.12 7.34 9.48
N TYR A 176 19.26 7.70 8.89
CA TYR A 176 20.30 6.72 8.52
C TYR A 176 21.02 6.11 9.71
N ASP A 177 20.96 6.78 10.90
CA ASP A 177 21.60 6.30 12.13
C ASP A 177 20.65 5.42 12.99
N VAL A 178 19.40 5.23 12.56
CA VAL A 178 18.44 4.37 13.25
C VAL A 178 18.77 2.90 12.98
N ASP A 179 18.69 2.06 14.00
CA ASP A 179 18.85 0.61 13.84
C ASP A 179 17.66 0.03 13.06
N TRP A 180 17.95 -0.61 11.92
CA TRP A 180 16.99 -1.47 11.24
C TRP A 180 16.75 -2.75 12.04
N VAL A 181 17.83 -3.34 12.49
CA VAL A 181 17.94 -4.45 13.43
C VAL A 181 19.30 -4.31 14.13
N ASP A 182 19.53 -5.02 15.25
CA ASP A 182 20.81 -4.95 15.95
C ASP A 182 22.01 -5.12 14.99
N GLY A 183 22.88 -4.12 14.97
CA GLY A 183 24.10 -4.10 14.17
C GLY A 183 23.93 -3.77 12.68
N VAL A 184 22.72 -3.44 12.22
CA VAL A 184 22.43 -2.98 10.86
C VAL A 184 21.60 -1.71 10.93
N SER A 185 22.14 -0.61 10.45
CA SER A 185 21.44 0.68 10.42
C SER A 185 20.47 0.79 9.24
N TYR A 186 19.54 1.74 9.32
CA TYR A 186 18.72 2.14 8.17
C TYR A 186 19.60 2.63 7.00
N GLY A 187 20.72 3.28 7.33
CA GLY A 187 21.71 3.73 6.35
C GLY A 187 22.34 2.57 5.57
N ASP A 188 22.71 1.49 6.25
CA ASP A 188 23.27 0.28 5.59
C ASP A 188 22.31 -0.30 4.57
N VAL A 189 21.01 -0.21 4.85
CA VAL A 189 19.96 -0.79 3.98
C VAL A 189 19.54 0.17 2.87
N ARG A 190 19.47 1.50 3.13
CA ARG A 190 18.73 2.44 2.26
C ARG A 190 19.53 3.62 1.73
N HIS A 191 20.67 3.98 2.33
CA HIS A 191 21.41 5.16 1.91
C HIS A 191 21.84 5.10 0.43
N ARG A 192 22.39 3.97 -0.01
CA ARG A 192 22.79 3.77 -1.41
C ARG A 192 21.59 3.85 -2.37
N ASP A 193 20.45 3.27 -2.00
CA ASP A 193 19.19 3.33 -2.78
C ASP A 193 18.76 4.79 -2.97
N GLU A 194 18.81 5.61 -1.91
CA GLU A 194 18.47 7.04 -1.98
C GLU A 194 19.42 7.81 -2.89
N VAL A 195 20.73 7.58 -2.77
CA VAL A 195 21.73 8.26 -3.63
C VAL A 195 21.53 7.92 -5.11
N GLU A 196 21.44 6.63 -5.44
CA GLU A 196 21.31 6.19 -6.83
C GLU A 196 19.96 6.59 -7.43
N SER A 197 18.88 6.50 -6.65
CA SER A 197 17.54 6.93 -7.07
C SER A 197 17.47 8.43 -7.30
N SER A 198 18.10 9.26 -6.44
CA SER A 198 18.19 10.71 -6.62
C SER A 198 18.88 11.07 -7.94
N ARG A 199 20.02 10.41 -8.22
CA ARG A 199 20.72 10.60 -9.50
C ARG A 199 19.85 10.21 -10.68
N TYR A 200 19.13 9.09 -10.57
CA TYR A 200 18.21 8.67 -11.62
C TYR A 200 17.12 9.72 -11.86
N TYR A 201 16.45 10.18 -10.82
CA TYR A 201 15.34 11.13 -10.94
C TYR A 201 15.75 12.48 -11.47
N PHE A 202 16.90 13.01 -11.04
CA PHE A 202 17.30 14.37 -11.37
C PHE A 202 18.28 14.49 -12.55
N GLU A 203 19.05 13.42 -12.86
CA GLU A 203 20.15 13.50 -13.82
C GLU A 203 20.05 12.52 -14.97
N ILE A 204 19.70 11.25 -14.70
CA ILE A 204 19.93 10.13 -15.63
C ILE A 204 18.67 9.77 -16.43
N ALA A 205 17.46 9.88 -15.83
CA ALA A 205 16.22 9.41 -16.45
C ALA A 205 16.04 9.96 -17.87
N ASP A 206 15.83 9.06 -18.83
CA ASP A 206 15.58 9.41 -20.24
C ASP A 206 14.14 9.90 -20.42
N VAL A 207 13.99 11.19 -20.64
CA VAL A 207 12.70 11.88 -20.77
C VAL A 207 11.86 11.32 -21.91
N ALA A 208 12.48 11.07 -23.07
CA ALA A 208 11.74 10.57 -24.24
C ALA A 208 11.19 9.15 -24.01
N PHE A 209 12.01 8.30 -23.40
CA PHE A 209 11.60 6.96 -23.01
C PHE A 209 10.44 6.97 -22.00
N LEU A 210 10.53 7.81 -20.95
CA LEU A 210 9.49 7.92 -19.92
C LEU A 210 8.17 8.45 -20.50
N GLN A 211 8.22 9.42 -21.42
CA GLN A 211 7.03 9.92 -22.11
C GLN A 211 6.37 8.85 -23.00
N GLN A 212 7.18 8.08 -23.74
CA GLN A 212 6.66 6.96 -24.53
C GLN A 212 5.98 5.89 -23.67
N GLN A 213 6.56 5.59 -22.50
CA GLN A 213 5.96 4.67 -21.55
C GLN A 213 4.64 5.20 -20.99
N LEU A 214 4.60 6.48 -20.60
CA LEU A 214 3.39 7.13 -20.09
C LEU A 214 2.25 6.99 -21.11
N ASP A 215 2.47 7.39 -22.37
CA ASP A 215 1.49 7.27 -23.43
C ASP A 215 1.13 5.80 -23.76
N GLY A 216 2.08 4.88 -23.59
CA GLY A 216 1.88 3.44 -23.76
C GLY A 216 0.93 2.88 -22.70
N TYR A 217 1.18 3.17 -21.42
CA TYR A 217 0.34 2.68 -20.33
C TYR A 217 -1.06 3.30 -20.32
N GLU A 218 -1.22 4.55 -20.75
CA GLU A 218 -2.56 5.13 -20.93
C GLU A 218 -3.40 4.36 -21.95
N ARG A 219 -2.81 4.04 -23.11
CA ARG A 219 -3.50 3.23 -24.14
C ARG A 219 -3.81 1.82 -23.63
N GLU A 220 -2.89 1.22 -22.89
CA GLU A 220 -3.09 -0.12 -22.34
C GLU A 220 -4.17 -0.12 -21.25
N ALA A 221 -4.22 0.90 -20.39
CA ALA A 221 -5.30 1.06 -19.39
C ALA A 221 -6.68 1.10 -20.08
N ALA A 222 -6.81 1.88 -21.18
CA ALA A 222 -8.07 1.95 -21.92
C ALA A 222 -8.47 0.58 -22.48
N ARG A 223 -7.53 -0.16 -23.10
CA ARG A 223 -7.78 -1.52 -23.59
C ARG A 223 -8.19 -2.50 -22.53
N CYS A 224 -7.56 -2.42 -21.33
CA CYS A 224 -7.92 -3.26 -20.19
C CYS A 224 -9.34 -2.97 -19.73
N LEU A 225 -9.73 -1.69 -19.64
CA LEU A 225 -11.10 -1.29 -19.26
C LEU A 225 -12.13 -1.77 -20.28
N GLU A 226 -11.86 -1.62 -21.59
CA GLU A 226 -12.72 -2.14 -22.66
C GLU A 226 -12.90 -3.67 -22.57
N ALA A 227 -11.91 -4.38 -22.04
CA ALA A 227 -11.96 -5.83 -21.81
C ALA A 227 -12.53 -6.23 -20.44
N GLY A 228 -12.95 -5.29 -19.58
CA GLY A 228 -13.44 -5.54 -18.23
C GLY A 228 -12.36 -5.93 -17.22
N ALA A 229 -11.07 -5.72 -17.56
CA ALA A 229 -9.93 -6.06 -16.70
C ALA A 229 -9.51 -4.84 -15.83
N VAL A 230 -10.26 -4.59 -14.76
CA VAL A 230 -10.11 -3.37 -13.94
C VAL A 230 -8.77 -3.32 -13.19
N LEU A 231 -8.33 -4.42 -12.56
CA LEU A 231 -7.05 -4.43 -11.83
C LEU A 231 -5.84 -4.15 -12.74
N PRO A 232 -5.65 -4.82 -13.88
CA PRO A 232 -4.58 -4.46 -14.83
C PRO A 232 -4.68 -3.03 -15.37
N ALA A 233 -5.89 -2.50 -15.56
CA ALA A 233 -6.08 -1.11 -15.96
C ALA A 233 -5.60 -0.14 -14.87
N TYR A 234 -5.93 -0.43 -13.61
CA TYR A 234 -5.49 0.39 -12.49
C TYR A 234 -3.97 0.31 -12.27
N GLU A 235 -3.35 -0.85 -12.47
CA GLU A 235 -1.88 -0.97 -12.48
C GLU A 235 -1.23 -0.07 -13.54
N CYS A 236 -1.82 0.02 -14.72
CA CYS A 236 -1.36 0.97 -15.75
C CYS A 236 -1.51 2.42 -15.27
N ALA A 237 -2.60 2.78 -14.58
CA ALA A 237 -2.77 4.11 -14.00
C ALA A 237 -1.72 4.42 -12.91
N LEU A 238 -1.35 3.45 -12.07
CA LEU A 238 -0.27 3.57 -11.09
C LEU A 238 1.08 3.83 -11.77
N LYS A 239 1.39 3.08 -12.84
CA LYS A 239 2.60 3.30 -13.65
C LYS A 239 2.62 4.68 -14.28
N CYS A 240 1.49 5.17 -14.81
CA CYS A 240 1.37 6.55 -15.31
C CYS A 240 1.64 7.59 -14.22
N SER A 241 1.10 7.38 -13.00
CA SER A 241 1.35 8.26 -11.86
C SER A 241 2.82 8.29 -11.47
N HIS A 242 3.50 7.13 -11.42
CA HIS A 242 4.93 7.07 -11.11
C HIS A 242 5.77 7.77 -12.18
N LEU A 243 5.52 7.48 -13.45
CA LEU A 243 6.23 8.13 -14.58
C LEU A 243 6.04 9.64 -14.58
N PHE A 244 4.83 10.13 -14.30
CA PHE A 244 4.57 11.54 -14.10
C PHE A 244 5.45 12.13 -13.00
N ASN A 245 5.54 11.48 -11.82
CA ASN A 245 6.35 11.95 -10.71
C ASN A 245 7.85 11.99 -11.06
N VAL A 246 8.35 11.04 -11.84
CA VAL A 246 9.74 11.04 -12.31
C VAL A 246 9.99 12.15 -13.33
N LEU A 247 9.09 12.34 -14.29
CA LEU A 247 9.19 13.42 -15.29
C LEU A 247 9.12 14.81 -14.64
N ASP A 248 8.26 14.99 -13.63
CA ASP A 248 8.13 16.22 -12.84
C ASP A 248 9.43 16.50 -12.06
N ALA A 249 9.97 15.51 -11.35
CA ALA A 249 11.25 15.62 -10.64
C ALA A 249 12.42 15.92 -11.59
N ARG A 250 12.41 15.32 -12.80
CA ARG A 250 13.41 15.57 -13.85
C ARG A 250 13.34 16.98 -14.44
N GLY A 251 12.27 17.75 -14.12
CA GLY A 251 12.02 19.06 -14.69
C GLY A 251 11.60 19.02 -16.17
N ALA A 252 11.09 17.88 -16.63
CA ALA A 252 10.70 17.66 -18.02
C ALA A 252 9.25 18.07 -18.32
N ILE A 253 8.49 18.49 -17.30
CA ILE A 253 7.09 18.91 -17.41
C ILE A 253 6.98 20.37 -16.95
N SER A 254 6.46 21.23 -17.82
CA SER A 254 6.17 22.62 -17.44
C SER A 254 4.98 22.71 -16.47
N VAL A 255 4.87 23.84 -15.76
CA VAL A 255 3.74 24.08 -14.83
C VAL A 255 2.38 23.93 -15.52
N THR A 256 2.27 24.36 -16.77
CA THR A 256 1.03 24.27 -17.57
C THR A 256 0.73 22.81 -17.97
N GLU A 257 1.73 22.07 -18.42
CA GLU A 257 1.60 20.67 -18.80
C GLU A 257 1.26 19.77 -17.60
N ARG A 258 1.81 20.10 -16.44
CA ARG A 258 1.58 19.37 -15.17
C ARG A 258 0.09 19.19 -14.88
N VAL A 259 -0.70 20.23 -15.02
CA VAL A 259 -2.16 20.19 -14.81
C VAL A 259 -2.83 19.21 -15.81
N GLY A 260 -2.38 19.22 -17.07
CA GLY A 260 -2.87 18.31 -18.09
C GLY A 260 -2.54 16.84 -17.80
N VAL A 261 -1.31 16.54 -17.35
CA VAL A 261 -0.92 15.17 -17.03
C VAL A 261 -1.63 14.67 -15.77
N ILE A 262 -1.73 15.50 -14.71
CA ILE A 262 -2.51 15.16 -13.50
C ILE A 262 -3.96 14.80 -13.88
N LYS A 263 -4.57 15.57 -14.78
CA LYS A 263 -5.93 15.27 -15.27
C LYS A 263 -5.98 13.92 -15.98
N ARG A 264 -5.04 13.62 -16.89
CA ARG A 264 -4.98 12.33 -17.61
C ARG A 264 -4.90 11.15 -16.63
N VAL A 265 -4.00 11.20 -15.64
CA VAL A 265 -3.84 10.16 -14.62
C VAL A 265 -5.11 10.01 -13.79
N ARG A 266 -5.72 11.14 -13.38
CA ARG A 266 -6.99 11.13 -12.64
C ARG A 266 -8.11 10.51 -13.44
N ASP A 267 -8.24 10.86 -14.72
CA ASP A 267 -9.29 10.32 -15.59
C ASP A 267 -9.20 8.77 -15.68
N LEU A 268 -7.98 8.20 -15.71
CA LEU A 268 -7.77 6.75 -15.65
C LEU A 268 -8.21 6.17 -14.29
N ALA A 269 -7.79 6.78 -13.18
CA ALA A 269 -8.16 6.32 -11.84
C ALA A 269 -9.69 6.35 -11.65
N VAL A 270 -10.36 7.43 -12.11
CA VAL A 270 -11.83 7.57 -12.07
C VAL A 270 -12.51 6.50 -12.92
N ALA A 271 -12.00 6.23 -14.11
CA ALA A 271 -12.56 5.18 -14.97
C ALA A 271 -12.42 3.78 -14.34
N CYS A 272 -11.27 3.49 -13.72
CA CYS A 272 -11.08 2.24 -12.98
C CYS A 272 -12.01 2.14 -11.75
N ALA A 273 -12.19 3.25 -11.00
CA ALA A 273 -13.08 3.27 -9.84
C ALA A 273 -14.54 2.97 -10.21
N ARG A 274 -15.03 3.57 -11.29
CA ARG A 274 -16.39 3.31 -11.82
C ARG A 274 -16.55 1.88 -12.27
N ALA A 275 -15.63 1.38 -13.09
CA ALA A 275 -15.67 -0.01 -13.56
C ALA A 275 -15.59 -1.02 -12.41
N TRP A 276 -14.88 -0.69 -11.33
CA TRP A 276 -14.81 -1.52 -10.12
C TRP A 276 -16.16 -1.63 -9.42
N VAL A 277 -16.85 -0.52 -9.21
CA VAL A 277 -18.18 -0.49 -8.57
C VAL A 277 -19.21 -1.18 -9.46
N GLU A 278 -19.23 -0.89 -10.75
CA GLU A 278 -20.14 -1.51 -11.74
C GLU A 278 -19.98 -3.04 -11.80
N SER A 279 -18.75 -3.56 -11.68
CA SER A 279 -18.53 -5.01 -11.67
C SER A 279 -19.02 -5.68 -10.37
N GLY A 280 -18.95 -4.99 -9.23
CA GLY A 280 -19.47 -5.49 -7.96
C GLY A 280 -21.00 -5.51 -7.91
N GLU A 281 -21.67 -4.56 -8.53
CA GLU A 281 -23.14 -4.52 -8.63
C GLU A 281 -23.67 -5.68 -9.51
N GLY A 282 -22.95 -6.04 -10.59
CA GLY A 282 -23.33 -7.15 -11.46
C GLY A 282 -23.26 -8.52 -10.78
N GLU A 283 -22.31 -8.75 -9.88
CA GLU A 283 -22.21 -10.00 -9.11
C GLU A 283 -23.31 -10.13 -8.06
N SER A 284 -23.83 -9.04 -7.50
CA SER A 284 -24.94 -9.07 -6.53
C SER A 284 -26.26 -9.44 -7.19
N ASP A 285 -26.54 -8.97 -8.40
CA ASP A 285 -27.75 -9.27 -9.13
C ASP A 285 -27.80 -10.73 -9.63
N GLU A 286 -26.68 -11.30 -10.08
CA GLU A 286 -26.59 -12.71 -10.47
C GLU A 286 -26.72 -13.66 -9.27
N ALA A 287 -26.26 -13.25 -8.08
CA ALA A 287 -26.41 -14.03 -6.85
C ALA A 287 -27.87 -14.05 -6.34
N GLU A 288 -28.64 -12.96 -6.51
CA GLU A 288 -30.06 -12.91 -6.16
C GLU A 288 -30.95 -13.67 -7.18
N GLU A 289 -30.63 -13.61 -8.48
CA GLU A 289 -31.36 -14.41 -9.47
C GLU A 289 -31.10 -15.92 -9.34
N GLY A 290 -29.86 -16.32 -8.96
CA GLY A 290 -29.53 -17.72 -8.69
C GLY A 290 -30.21 -18.31 -7.45
N ALA A 291 -30.53 -17.49 -6.46
CA ALA A 291 -31.24 -17.94 -5.25
C ALA A 291 -32.77 -18.04 -5.40
N GLY A 292 -33.34 -17.34 -6.41
CA GLY A 292 -34.79 -17.31 -6.65
C GLY A 292 -35.36 -18.53 -7.38
N THR A 293 -34.56 -19.40 -8.00
CA THR A 293 -35.01 -20.54 -8.81
C THR A 293 -34.97 -21.92 -8.11
N ALA A 294 -34.50 -22.00 -6.86
CA ALA A 294 -34.35 -23.27 -6.14
C ALA A 294 -35.46 -23.62 -5.13
N ALA A 295 -36.61 -22.95 -5.15
CA ALA A 295 -37.72 -23.19 -4.22
C ALA A 295 -39.03 -23.57 -4.90
N SER A 296 -39.10 -24.69 -5.64
CA SER A 296 -40.35 -25.44 -5.83
C SER A 296 -40.08 -26.87 -6.35
N GLY A 297 -40.05 -27.85 -5.47
CA GLY A 297 -39.98 -29.26 -5.82
C GLY A 297 -40.07 -30.16 -4.58
N LYS A 298 -41.28 -30.44 -4.11
CA LYS A 298 -41.56 -31.47 -3.07
C LYS A 298 -41.17 -32.85 -3.58
N GLY A 299 -40.45 -33.62 -2.77
CA GLY A 299 -40.28 -35.04 -2.99
C GLY A 299 -39.46 -35.73 -1.92
N ALA A 300 -40.12 -36.29 -0.92
CA ALA A 300 -39.53 -37.10 0.15
C ALA A 300 -38.93 -38.41 -0.39
N ALA A 301 -37.72 -38.76 0.04
CA ALA A 301 -37.30 -40.15 0.23
C ALA A 301 -36.15 -40.27 1.21
N LYS A 302 -36.40 -40.92 2.34
CA LYS A 302 -35.40 -41.45 3.29
C LYS A 302 -34.54 -42.53 2.65
N ARG A 303 -33.24 -42.53 2.93
CA ARG A 303 -32.40 -43.74 3.15
C ARG A 303 -31.03 -43.28 3.64
N SER A 304 -30.74 -43.44 4.90
CA SER A 304 -29.97 -44.51 5.55
C SER A 304 -28.47 -44.51 5.23
N ALA A 305 -27.74 -44.28 6.31
CA ALA A 305 -26.26 -44.31 6.44
C ALA A 305 -25.62 -45.63 5.95
N LYS A 306 -24.42 -45.53 5.41
CA LYS A 306 -23.41 -46.56 5.59
C LYS A 306 -22.00 -45.97 5.54
N ARG A 307 -21.31 -46.06 6.66
CA ARG A 307 -19.86 -45.96 6.81
C ARG A 307 -19.17 -47.05 5.99
N SER A 308 -18.06 -46.77 5.37
CA SER A 308 -16.96 -47.73 5.32
C SER A 308 -15.63 -47.00 5.19
N ALA A 309 -14.79 -47.25 6.15
CA ALA A 309 -13.37 -46.98 6.15
C ALA A 309 -12.65 -48.01 5.27
N LYS A 310 -11.55 -47.61 4.64
CA LYS A 310 -10.46 -48.46 4.17
C LYS A 310 -9.23 -47.57 4.11
N GLU A 311 -8.37 -47.71 5.05
CA GLU A 311 -7.11 -48.46 5.14
C GLU A 311 -6.08 -48.10 4.05
N VAL A 312 -5.05 -47.55 4.53
CA VAL A 312 -3.62 -47.41 4.28
C VAL A 312 -3.03 -48.53 3.40
N ASP A 313 -2.21 -48.22 2.44
CA ASP A 313 -1.03 -49.01 2.13
C ASP A 313 0.18 -48.12 1.77
N GLU A 314 1.29 -48.38 2.47
CA GLU A 314 2.62 -47.85 2.27
C GLU A 314 3.30 -48.60 1.15
N THR A 315 3.95 -47.90 0.25
CA THR A 315 5.21 -48.43 -0.34
C THR A 315 6.10 -47.30 -0.81
N GLY A 316 7.30 -47.30 -0.30
CA GLY A 316 8.35 -46.32 -0.53
C GLY A 316 9.07 -46.48 -1.85
N ALA A 317 9.67 -45.40 -2.26
CA ALA A 317 10.88 -45.40 -3.08
C ALA A 317 11.76 -44.19 -2.72
N LYS A 318 12.93 -44.53 -2.20
CA LYS A 318 14.05 -43.62 -2.03
C LYS A 318 14.66 -43.35 -3.40
N GLU A 319 14.93 -42.10 -3.71
CA GLU A 319 15.94 -41.79 -4.70
C GLU A 319 16.89 -40.71 -4.19
N GLN A 320 18.14 -41.08 -4.12
CA GLN A 320 19.28 -40.30 -3.71
C GLN A 320 19.66 -39.34 -4.84
N VAL A 321 19.91 -38.08 -4.50
CA VAL A 321 20.68 -37.18 -5.36
C VAL A 321 22.02 -36.91 -4.69
N ALA A 322 23.04 -37.29 -5.41
CA ALA A 322 24.46 -37.24 -5.05
C ALA A 322 24.97 -35.78 -5.02
N VAL A 323 25.75 -35.51 -3.98
CA VAL A 323 26.61 -34.34 -3.85
C VAL A 323 27.85 -34.56 -4.66
N GLY A 324 28.10 -33.70 -5.67
CA GLY A 324 29.39 -33.64 -6.37
C GLY A 324 30.22 -32.50 -5.80
N ALA A 325 31.26 -32.88 -5.05
CA ALA A 325 32.35 -32.00 -4.70
C ALA A 325 33.31 -31.92 -5.90
N GLY A 326 33.68 -30.70 -6.27
CA GLY A 326 34.74 -30.40 -7.23
C GLY A 326 35.78 -29.50 -6.58
N GLU A 327 36.97 -30.01 -6.50
CA GLU A 327 38.16 -29.47 -5.85
C GLU A 327 38.66 -28.16 -6.46
N ALA A 328 39.38 -27.45 -5.63
CA ALA A 328 40.22 -26.29 -5.94
C ALA A 328 41.33 -26.60 -6.94
N ASP A 329 41.71 -25.66 -7.76
CA ASP A 329 43.06 -25.57 -8.33
C ASP A 329 43.58 -24.13 -8.21
N ASP A 330 44.73 -24.04 -7.59
CA ASP A 330 45.60 -22.88 -7.42
C ASP A 330 46.27 -22.53 -8.74
N GLY A 331 46.49 -21.27 -9.02
CA GLY A 331 47.33 -20.85 -10.13
C GLY A 331 47.60 -19.36 -10.21
N GLU A 332 48.71 -18.96 -9.60
CA GLU A 332 49.42 -17.67 -9.71
C GLU A 332 49.41 -17.04 -11.12
N ARG A 333 49.08 -15.73 -11.21
CA ARG A 333 50.00 -14.64 -11.63
C ARG A 333 49.35 -13.26 -11.50
#